data_9f78c903c73c4f01fa62995e69d7c85e
#
_entry.id   9f78c903c73c4f01fa62995e69d7c85e
#
_cell.length_a   1.000
_cell.length_b   1.000
_cell.length_c   1.000
_cell.angle_alpha   90.00
_cell.angle_beta   90.00
_cell.angle_gamma   90.00
#
_symmetry.space_group_name_H-M   'P 1'
#
loop_
_entity.id
_entity.type
_entity.pdbx_description
1 polymer ?
#
loop_
_entity_poly.entity_id
_entity_poly.type
_entity_poly.pdbx_seq_one_letter_code
_entity_poly.pdbx_strand_id
1 'polypeptide(L)'
;MSVIQSAIKKFKEFKPTSWAIDNRVAVYILAIIISAIGFLQFITLPKEQFPDIVVPTISVTTIYAGNSAKDIENLVTQPIEKELKGISGAKVNKIQSISQADYSLIVVEFDTDVETDIAKQKVKDAIDRSMSDLPNDLTSEPNVQEFAFSEIPIMFVNISGDYDGMQLKRYADKMQDRFESLGEVNRAEIVGAPERGPAC
;
A
#
# COMPACT_ATOMS: atom_id res chain seq x y z
N MET A 1 22.44 -54.64 -43.04
CA MET A 1 23.46 -53.58 -42.86
C MET A 1 23.10 -52.28 -43.61
N SER A 2 22.23 -52.30 -44.62
CA SER A 2 21.85 -51.13 -45.44
C SER A 2 20.80 -50.21 -44.78
N VAL A 3 19.89 -50.71 -43.94
CA VAL A 3 18.81 -49.91 -43.33
C VAL A 3 19.32 -48.98 -42.24
N ILE A 4 20.35 -49.38 -41.49
CA ILE A 4 20.94 -48.58 -40.42
C ILE A 4 21.76 -47.43 -41.06
N GLN A 5 22.46 -47.64 -42.16
CA GLN A 5 23.18 -46.60 -42.87
C GLN A 5 22.25 -45.57 -43.51
N SER A 6 21.07 -45.95 -43.98
CA SER A 6 20.07 -45.01 -44.54
C SER A 6 19.41 -44.18 -43.46
N ALA A 7 19.18 -44.75 -42.26
CA ALA A 7 18.65 -44.02 -41.11
C ALA A 7 19.66 -42.98 -40.58
N ILE A 8 20.96 -43.35 -40.45
CA ILE A 8 22.01 -42.44 -40.06
C ILE A 8 22.20 -41.31 -41.05
N LYS A 9 22.03 -41.55 -42.34
CA LYS A 9 22.12 -40.53 -43.39
C LYS A 9 20.96 -39.54 -43.35
N LYS A 10 19.77 -39.99 -42.92
CA LYS A 10 18.57 -39.15 -42.75
C LYS A 10 18.63 -38.23 -41.55
N PHE A 11 19.40 -38.61 -40.50
CA PHE A 11 19.65 -37.76 -39.34
C PHE A 11 20.78 -36.74 -39.55
N LYS A 12 21.57 -36.89 -40.66
CA LYS A 12 22.78 -36.11 -40.90
C LYS A 12 22.56 -34.74 -41.54
N GLU A 13 21.29 -34.43 -41.96
CA GLU A 13 20.98 -33.17 -42.62
C GLU A 13 19.81 -32.44 -42.01
N PHE A 14 20.00 -32.04 -40.73
CA PHE A 14 19.12 -31.01 -40.17
C PHE A 14 19.57 -29.67 -40.78
N LYS A 15 18.86 -29.20 -41.79
CA LYS A 15 19.19 -28.01 -42.58
C LYS A 15 19.62 -26.80 -41.78
N PRO A 16 19.01 -26.45 -40.60
CA PRO A 16 19.49 -25.34 -39.77
C PRO A 16 20.91 -25.55 -39.22
N THR A 17 21.29 -26.78 -38.90
CA THR A 17 22.63 -27.07 -38.37
C THR A 17 23.71 -26.92 -39.46
N SER A 18 23.46 -27.44 -40.67
CA SER A 18 24.38 -27.29 -41.81
C SER A 18 24.53 -25.82 -42.17
N TRP A 19 23.43 -25.07 -42.23
CA TRP A 19 23.47 -23.62 -42.47
C TRP A 19 24.27 -22.87 -41.43
N ALA A 20 24.10 -23.21 -40.13
CA ALA A 20 24.82 -22.58 -39.01
C ALA A 20 26.33 -22.84 -39.07
N ILE A 21 26.75 -24.04 -39.52
CA ILE A 21 28.16 -24.40 -39.68
C ILE A 21 28.80 -23.63 -40.85
N ASP A 22 28.08 -23.49 -41.93
CA ASP A 22 28.53 -22.79 -43.14
C ASP A 22 28.58 -21.26 -42.92
N ASN A 23 27.70 -20.72 -42.08
CA ASN A 23 27.58 -19.29 -41.80
C ASN A 23 27.89 -18.91 -40.34
N ARG A 24 29.03 -19.42 -39.84
CA ARG A 24 29.40 -19.23 -38.41
C ARG A 24 29.44 -17.77 -37.97
N VAL A 25 29.83 -16.83 -38.85
CA VAL A 25 29.85 -15.40 -38.54
C VAL A 25 28.44 -14.87 -38.30
N ALA A 26 27.46 -15.27 -39.13
CA ALA A 26 26.07 -14.89 -38.96
C ALA A 26 25.48 -15.43 -37.66
N VAL A 27 25.86 -16.64 -37.25
CA VAL A 27 25.43 -17.25 -35.98
C VAL A 27 26.00 -16.49 -34.77
N TYR A 28 27.28 -16.08 -34.82
CA TYR A 28 27.87 -15.27 -33.76
C TYR A 28 27.18 -13.90 -33.64
N ILE A 29 26.92 -13.22 -34.75
CA ILE A 29 26.21 -11.94 -34.77
C ILE A 29 24.80 -12.12 -34.17
N LEU A 30 24.08 -13.15 -34.58
CA LEU A 30 22.75 -13.46 -34.04
C LEU A 30 22.79 -13.73 -32.51
N ALA A 31 23.77 -14.52 -32.07
CA ALA A 31 23.95 -14.80 -30.63
C ALA A 31 24.25 -13.54 -29.83
N ILE A 32 25.08 -12.64 -30.35
CA ILE A 32 25.39 -11.35 -29.69
C ILE A 32 24.13 -10.48 -29.61
N ILE A 33 23.35 -10.40 -30.71
CA ILE A 33 22.10 -9.61 -30.72
C ILE A 33 21.11 -10.15 -29.70
N ILE A 34 20.89 -11.46 -29.68
CA ILE A 34 19.97 -12.09 -28.70
C ILE A 34 20.46 -11.84 -27.25
N SER A 35 21.77 -11.99 -27.02
CA SER A 35 22.36 -11.75 -25.70
C SER A 35 22.22 -10.27 -25.28
N ALA A 36 22.42 -9.34 -26.19
CA ALA A 36 22.28 -7.91 -25.92
C ALA A 36 20.81 -7.55 -25.61
N ILE A 37 19.85 -8.08 -26.37
CA ILE A 37 18.41 -7.88 -26.11
C ILE A 37 18.04 -8.49 -24.75
N GLY A 38 18.49 -9.71 -24.45
CA GLY A 38 18.23 -10.36 -23.16
C GLY A 38 18.81 -9.57 -21.98
N PHE A 39 20.00 -9.01 -22.14
CA PHE A 39 20.64 -8.18 -21.12
C PHE A 39 19.90 -6.85 -20.90
N LEU A 40 19.46 -6.20 -21.97
CA LEU A 40 18.64 -4.99 -21.87
C LEU A 40 17.32 -5.27 -21.18
N GLN A 41 16.63 -6.36 -21.52
CA GLN A 41 15.40 -6.77 -20.87
C GLN A 41 15.61 -7.08 -19.37
N PHE A 42 16.73 -7.73 -19.03
CA PHE A 42 17.04 -8.04 -17.63
C PHE A 42 17.22 -6.78 -16.77
N ILE A 43 17.79 -5.70 -17.33
CA ILE A 43 17.96 -4.42 -16.62
C ILE A 43 16.62 -3.68 -16.48
N THR A 44 15.74 -3.79 -17.47
CA THR A 44 14.45 -3.08 -17.50
C THR A 44 13.33 -3.84 -16.82
N LEU A 45 13.51 -5.12 -16.45
CA LEU A 45 12.51 -5.85 -15.71
C LEU A 45 12.33 -5.20 -14.32
N PRO A 46 11.09 -4.87 -13.93
CA PRO A 46 10.81 -4.44 -12.56
C PRO A 46 11.21 -5.56 -11.60
N LYS A 47 12.08 -5.25 -10.64
CA LYS A 47 12.60 -6.21 -9.66
C LYS A 47 11.65 -6.39 -8.46
N GLU A 48 10.52 -5.72 -8.49
CA GLU A 48 9.53 -5.80 -7.44
C GLU A 48 8.66 -7.04 -7.63
N GLN A 49 8.62 -7.88 -6.59
CA GLN A 49 7.81 -9.10 -6.58
C GLN A 49 6.30 -8.83 -6.57
N PHE A 50 5.92 -7.66 -6.11
CA PHE A 50 4.54 -7.17 -6.10
C PHE A 50 4.53 -5.76 -6.68
N PRO A 51 3.76 -5.52 -7.76
CA PRO A 51 3.48 -4.14 -8.14
C PRO A 51 2.80 -3.47 -6.95
N ASP A 52 3.19 -2.24 -6.63
CA ASP A 52 2.50 -1.40 -5.65
C ASP A 52 1.08 -1.10 -6.17
N ILE A 53 0.19 -2.08 -6.00
CA ILE A 53 -1.24 -1.85 -6.24
C ILE A 53 -1.73 -1.08 -5.02
N VAL A 54 -1.64 0.23 -5.10
CA VAL A 54 -2.23 1.12 -4.11
C VAL A 54 -3.74 1.04 -4.31
N VAL A 55 -4.42 0.33 -3.43
CA VAL A 55 -5.88 0.37 -3.32
C VAL A 55 -6.23 1.60 -2.51
N PRO A 56 -6.81 2.67 -3.10
CA PRO A 56 -7.15 3.86 -2.36
C PRO A 56 -8.17 3.51 -1.28
N THR A 57 -7.75 3.62 -0.03
CA THR A 57 -8.57 3.30 1.13
C THR A 57 -8.67 4.53 2.02
N ILE A 58 -9.89 5.00 2.22
CA ILE A 58 -10.17 6.19 3.01
C ILE A 58 -10.93 5.78 4.26
N SER A 59 -10.46 6.23 5.42
CA SER A 59 -11.12 6.04 6.70
C SER A 59 -11.81 7.32 7.15
N VAL A 60 -13.01 7.16 7.69
CA VAL A 60 -13.80 8.22 8.32
C VAL A 60 -14.00 7.85 9.77
N THR A 61 -13.48 8.66 10.66
CA THR A 61 -13.58 8.47 12.11
C THR A 61 -14.45 9.57 12.72
N THR A 62 -15.44 9.18 13.52
CA THR A 62 -16.32 10.13 14.22
C THR A 62 -16.42 9.76 15.69
N ILE A 63 -16.23 10.74 16.56
CA ILE A 63 -16.35 10.58 18.01
C ILE A 63 -17.64 11.26 18.46
N TYR A 64 -18.49 10.50 19.15
CA TYR A 64 -19.72 10.99 19.76
C TYR A 64 -19.84 10.41 21.18
N ALA A 65 -19.20 11.07 22.11
CA ALA A 65 -19.06 10.57 23.50
C ALA A 65 -20.39 10.47 24.26
N GLY A 66 -20.50 9.47 25.12
CA GLY A 66 -21.68 9.23 25.97
C GLY A 66 -22.79 8.39 25.32
N ASN A 67 -22.54 7.87 24.12
CA ASN A 67 -23.55 7.12 23.35
C ASN A 67 -23.22 5.63 23.25
N SER A 68 -24.25 4.81 23.20
CA SER A 68 -24.10 3.37 22.99
C SER A 68 -23.72 3.05 21.55
N ALA A 69 -23.14 1.87 21.30
CA ALA A 69 -22.79 1.42 19.93
C ALA A 69 -24.00 1.44 18.98
N LYS A 70 -25.21 1.17 19.49
CA LYS A 70 -26.45 1.19 18.71
C LYS A 70 -26.89 2.62 18.35
N ASP A 71 -26.70 3.57 19.26
CA ASP A 71 -26.99 4.98 18.99
C ASP A 71 -25.98 5.54 17.98
N ILE A 72 -24.70 5.21 18.13
CA ILE A 72 -23.64 5.54 17.14
C ILE A 72 -23.99 5.00 15.77
N GLU A 73 -24.44 3.75 15.68
CA GLU A 73 -24.85 3.14 14.41
C GLU A 73 -25.99 3.94 13.76
N ASN A 74 -27.04 4.23 14.51
CA ASN A 74 -28.25 4.85 13.97
C ASN A 74 -28.08 6.34 13.67
N LEU A 75 -27.37 7.07 14.54
CA LEU A 75 -27.29 8.53 14.48
C LEU A 75 -26.09 9.04 13.70
N VAL A 76 -25.03 8.24 13.56
CA VAL A 76 -23.77 8.65 12.93
C VAL A 76 -23.43 7.75 11.74
N THR A 77 -23.31 6.45 11.96
CA THR A 77 -22.80 5.54 10.95
C THR A 77 -23.72 5.41 9.74
N GLN A 78 -25.01 5.16 9.96
CA GLN A 78 -25.99 4.97 8.88
C GLN A 78 -26.20 6.22 8.01
N PRO A 79 -26.33 7.46 8.54
CA PRO A 79 -26.40 8.65 7.72
C PRO A 79 -25.17 8.84 6.82
N ILE A 80 -23.97 8.63 7.38
CA ILE A 80 -22.73 8.73 6.63
C ILE A 80 -22.64 7.64 5.54
N GLU A 81 -22.95 6.38 5.88
CA GLU A 81 -22.95 5.29 4.89
C GLU A 81 -23.89 5.52 3.72
N LYS A 82 -25.06 6.11 3.98
CA LYS A 82 -26.05 6.45 2.96
C LYS A 82 -25.46 7.40 1.92
N GLU A 83 -24.77 8.45 2.36
CA GLU A 83 -24.11 9.41 1.48
C GLU A 83 -22.89 8.82 0.77
N LEU A 84 -22.10 7.97 1.45
CA LEU A 84 -20.97 7.27 0.86
C LEU A 84 -21.39 6.29 -0.26
N LYS A 85 -22.52 5.58 -0.09
CA LYS A 85 -23.10 4.73 -1.13
C LYS A 85 -23.59 5.53 -2.36
N GLY A 86 -23.87 6.82 -2.19
CA GLY A 86 -24.26 7.74 -3.24
C GLY A 86 -23.10 8.38 -4.01
N ILE A 87 -21.84 8.04 -3.72
CA ILE A 87 -20.68 8.57 -4.41
C ILE A 87 -20.74 8.22 -5.90
N SER A 88 -20.64 9.24 -6.76
CA SER A 88 -20.60 9.09 -8.21
C SER A 88 -19.27 9.60 -8.79
N GLY A 89 -18.83 9.00 -9.91
CA GLY A 89 -17.58 9.39 -10.58
C GLY A 89 -16.31 8.80 -9.98
N ALA A 90 -16.43 7.98 -8.92
CA ALA A 90 -15.38 7.12 -8.40
C ALA A 90 -16.01 5.78 -8.03
N LYS A 91 -15.41 4.68 -8.47
CA LYS A 91 -15.95 3.34 -8.20
C LYS A 91 -15.56 2.89 -6.82
N VAL A 92 -16.55 2.74 -5.93
CA VAL A 92 -16.39 2.19 -4.58
C VAL A 92 -16.50 0.67 -4.67
N ASN A 93 -15.47 -0.04 -4.21
CA ASN A 93 -15.44 -1.49 -4.16
C ASN A 93 -16.11 -2.02 -2.89
N LYS A 94 -15.83 -1.41 -1.75
CA LYS A 94 -16.29 -1.88 -0.46
C LYS A 94 -16.45 -0.75 0.54
N ILE A 95 -17.48 -0.82 1.35
CA ILE A 95 -17.65 0.02 2.55
C ILE A 95 -17.77 -0.93 3.74
N GLN A 96 -16.96 -0.69 4.76
CA GLN A 96 -17.00 -1.39 6.04
C GLN A 96 -17.16 -0.37 7.14
N SER A 97 -18.05 -0.63 8.08
CA SER A 97 -18.28 0.22 9.24
C SER A 97 -18.20 -0.56 10.53
N ILE A 98 -17.68 0.09 11.54
CA ILE A 98 -17.60 -0.43 12.91
C ILE A 98 -18.16 0.65 13.84
N SER A 99 -19.26 0.33 14.53
CA SER A 99 -19.85 1.18 15.54
C SER A 99 -19.55 0.60 16.92
N GLN A 100 -18.89 1.39 17.74
CA GLN A 100 -18.62 1.06 19.15
C GLN A 100 -19.20 2.15 20.05
N ALA A 101 -19.17 1.95 21.36
CA ALA A 101 -19.53 3.03 22.29
C ALA A 101 -18.61 4.23 22.05
N ASP A 102 -19.20 5.41 21.94
CA ASP A 102 -18.54 6.71 21.70
C ASP A 102 -17.83 6.89 20.34
N TYR A 103 -17.82 5.87 19.46
CA TYR A 103 -16.92 5.84 18.30
C TYR A 103 -17.54 5.17 17.06
N SER A 104 -17.40 5.82 15.91
CA SER A 104 -17.70 5.26 14.59
C SER A 104 -16.46 5.28 13.71
N LEU A 105 -16.15 4.17 13.07
CA LEU A 105 -15.14 4.04 12.04
C LEU A 105 -15.78 3.50 10.76
N ILE A 106 -15.61 4.19 9.66
CA ILE A 106 -16.05 3.74 8.34
C ILE A 106 -14.85 3.71 7.42
N VAL A 107 -14.61 2.59 6.77
CA VAL A 107 -13.52 2.39 5.81
C VAL A 107 -14.12 2.19 4.43
N VAL A 108 -13.69 3.01 3.49
CA VAL A 108 -14.13 2.99 2.09
C VAL A 108 -12.96 2.59 1.21
N GLU A 109 -13.07 1.47 0.53
CA GLU A 109 -12.12 1.00 -0.47
C GLU A 109 -12.61 1.36 -1.86
N PHE A 110 -11.75 2.02 -2.64
CA PHE A 110 -12.02 2.36 -4.03
C PHE A 110 -11.34 1.39 -4.99
N ASP A 111 -11.73 1.45 -6.26
CA ASP A 111 -11.05 0.70 -7.31
C ASP A 111 -9.63 1.28 -7.54
N THR A 112 -8.70 0.45 -7.95
CA THR A 112 -7.30 0.82 -8.22
C THR A 112 -7.14 1.87 -9.31
N ASP A 113 -8.15 2.03 -10.15
CA ASP A 113 -8.18 3.05 -11.21
C ASP A 113 -8.49 4.47 -10.68
N VAL A 114 -8.87 4.59 -9.40
CA VAL A 114 -9.21 5.86 -8.75
C VAL A 114 -7.97 6.43 -8.06
N GLU A 115 -7.63 7.66 -8.37
CA GLU A 115 -6.55 8.39 -7.69
C GLU A 115 -6.91 8.68 -6.22
N THR A 116 -5.98 8.47 -5.29
CA THR A 116 -6.24 8.57 -3.84
C THR A 116 -6.76 9.95 -3.43
N ASP A 117 -6.21 11.01 -4.02
CA ASP A 117 -6.66 12.38 -3.75
C ASP A 117 -8.11 12.61 -4.20
N ILE A 118 -8.49 12.05 -5.35
CA ILE A 118 -9.87 12.08 -5.87
C ILE A 118 -10.80 11.30 -4.93
N ALA A 119 -10.38 10.10 -4.51
CA ALA A 119 -11.13 9.29 -3.55
C ALA A 119 -11.40 10.05 -2.24
N LYS A 120 -10.35 10.66 -1.67
CA LYS A 120 -10.42 11.47 -0.46
C LYS A 120 -11.36 12.66 -0.60
N GLN A 121 -11.28 13.38 -1.72
CA GLN A 121 -12.19 14.51 -1.99
C GLN A 121 -13.65 14.05 -2.10
N LYS A 122 -13.91 12.94 -2.79
CA LYS A 122 -15.26 12.38 -2.93
C LYS A 122 -15.86 11.94 -1.59
N VAL A 123 -15.03 11.36 -0.70
CA VAL A 123 -15.45 11.02 0.67
C VAL A 123 -15.76 12.29 1.47
N LYS A 124 -14.91 13.31 1.40
CA LYS A 124 -15.18 14.60 2.05
C LYS A 124 -16.50 15.22 1.58
N ASP A 125 -16.72 15.28 0.27
CA ASP A 125 -17.96 15.80 -0.30
C ASP A 125 -19.20 15.01 0.18
N ALA A 126 -19.08 13.70 0.39
CA ALA A 126 -20.15 12.86 0.93
C ALA A 126 -20.39 13.13 2.42
N ILE A 127 -19.32 13.30 3.20
CA ILE A 127 -19.42 13.69 4.60
C ILE A 127 -20.07 15.06 4.76
N ASP A 128 -19.68 16.06 3.97
CA ASP A 128 -20.25 17.39 4.02
C ASP A 128 -21.77 17.37 3.74
N ARG A 129 -22.23 16.50 2.83
CA ARG A 129 -23.66 16.28 2.61
C ARG A 129 -24.38 15.62 3.77
N SER A 130 -23.69 14.70 4.46
CA SER A 130 -24.26 13.98 5.61
C SER A 130 -24.37 14.84 6.87
N MET A 131 -23.61 15.96 6.94
CA MET A 131 -23.59 16.83 8.13
C MET A 131 -24.98 17.35 8.54
N SER A 132 -25.91 17.53 7.61
CA SER A 132 -27.29 17.95 7.91
C SER A 132 -28.11 16.86 8.61
N ASP A 133 -27.74 15.59 8.43
CA ASP A 133 -28.42 14.43 8.99
C ASP A 133 -27.75 13.94 10.30
N LEU A 134 -26.59 14.54 10.66
CA LEU A 134 -25.85 14.22 11.87
C LEU A 134 -26.31 15.05 13.09
N PRO A 135 -26.14 14.55 14.33
CA PRO A 135 -26.40 15.32 15.55
C PRO A 135 -25.54 16.58 15.63
N ASN A 136 -26.14 17.70 16.05
CA ASN A 136 -25.43 18.98 16.19
C ASN A 136 -24.48 19.03 17.41
N ASP A 137 -24.57 18.07 18.29
CA ASP A 137 -23.80 17.94 19.53
C ASP A 137 -22.68 16.89 19.43
N LEU A 138 -22.22 16.59 18.21
CA LEU A 138 -21.05 15.72 18.02
C LEU A 138 -19.84 16.25 18.79
N THR A 139 -19.09 15.36 19.42
CA THR A 139 -17.86 15.73 20.15
C THR A 139 -16.79 16.29 19.23
N SER A 140 -16.71 15.78 18.00
CA SER A 140 -15.84 16.26 16.94
C SER A 140 -16.47 16.02 15.57
N GLU A 141 -16.15 16.86 14.59
CA GLU A 141 -16.50 16.62 13.20
C GLU A 141 -15.89 15.31 12.68
N PRO A 142 -16.56 14.62 11.73
CA PRO A 142 -16.01 13.43 11.10
C PRO A 142 -14.64 13.71 10.47
N ASN A 143 -13.62 12.97 10.91
CA ASN A 143 -12.26 13.11 10.42
C ASN A 143 -12.01 12.13 9.27
N VAL A 144 -11.63 12.66 8.09
CA VAL A 144 -11.35 11.88 6.87
C VAL A 144 -9.85 11.73 6.70
N GLN A 145 -9.37 10.50 6.79
CA GLN A 145 -7.95 10.17 6.65
C GLN A 145 -7.75 9.13 5.55
N GLU A 146 -6.63 9.23 4.86
CA GLU A 146 -6.14 8.19 3.97
C GLU A 146 -5.54 7.06 4.81
N PHE A 147 -5.90 5.81 4.49
CA PHE A 147 -5.27 4.65 5.08
C PHE A 147 -4.14 4.19 4.16
N ALA A 148 -2.95 4.73 4.39
CA ALA A 148 -1.78 4.34 3.63
C ALA A 148 -1.14 3.09 4.25
N PHE A 149 -1.08 1.99 3.51
CA PHE A 149 -0.34 0.79 3.91
C PHE A 149 1.16 1.08 4.12
N SER A 150 1.68 2.12 3.49
CA SER A 150 3.05 2.61 3.68
C SER A 150 3.31 3.17 5.09
N GLU A 151 2.27 3.46 5.87
CA GLU A 151 2.39 3.92 7.25
C GLU A 151 2.42 2.77 8.27
N ILE A 152 2.22 1.52 7.83
CA ILE A 152 2.34 0.37 8.72
C ILE A 152 3.81 0.20 9.09
N PRO A 153 4.14 0.20 10.39
CA PRO A 153 5.52 0.02 10.82
C PRO A 153 6.02 -1.36 10.40
N ILE A 154 7.10 -1.40 9.63
CA ILE A 154 7.74 -2.63 9.16
C ILE A 154 8.72 -3.22 10.19
N MET A 155 9.13 -2.42 11.18
CA MET A 155 10.08 -2.84 12.20
C MET A 155 9.80 -2.14 13.53
N PHE A 156 9.88 -2.90 14.62
CA PHE A 156 9.85 -2.39 15.99
C PHE A 156 11.23 -2.54 16.62
N VAL A 157 11.80 -1.44 17.10
CA VAL A 157 13.05 -1.43 17.82
C VAL A 157 12.79 -1.15 19.30
N ASN A 158 12.98 -2.15 20.16
CA ASN A 158 12.79 -2.00 21.60
C ASN A 158 14.07 -1.49 22.24
N ILE A 159 13.97 -0.40 22.99
CA ILE A 159 15.08 0.18 23.79
C ILE A 159 14.79 -0.14 25.25
N SER A 160 15.66 -0.90 25.89
CA SER A 160 15.56 -1.24 27.30
C SER A 160 16.90 -1.07 27.99
N GLY A 161 16.87 -0.78 29.29
CA GLY A 161 18.07 -0.64 30.11
C GLY A 161 17.70 -0.18 31.52
N ASP A 162 18.68 -0.22 32.41
CA ASP A 162 18.52 0.24 33.79
C ASP A 162 18.70 1.77 33.87
N TYR A 163 17.77 2.48 33.19
CA TYR A 163 17.74 3.93 33.09
C TYR A 163 16.36 4.46 33.40
N ASP A 164 16.29 5.70 33.88
CA ASP A 164 15.02 6.40 34.05
C ASP A 164 14.31 6.61 32.69
N GLY A 165 12.97 6.62 32.69
CA GLY A 165 12.16 6.79 31.49
C GLY A 165 12.52 8.01 30.64
N MET A 166 12.92 9.12 31.30
CA MET A 166 13.37 10.32 30.60
C MET A 166 14.74 10.16 29.94
N GLN A 167 15.60 9.32 30.48
CA GLN A 167 16.89 8.98 29.85
C GLN A 167 16.69 8.06 28.66
N LEU A 168 15.82 7.05 28.78
CA LEU A 168 15.45 6.18 27.67
C LEU A 168 14.83 6.97 26.53
N LYS A 169 13.98 7.96 26.83
CA LYS A 169 13.42 8.85 25.81
C LYS A 169 14.51 9.61 25.04
N ARG A 170 15.51 10.16 25.72
CA ARG A 170 16.63 10.86 25.06
C ARG A 170 17.43 9.96 24.12
N TYR A 171 17.57 8.67 24.47
CA TYR A 171 18.20 7.69 23.57
C TYR A 171 17.29 7.38 22.38
N ALA A 172 15.99 7.24 22.60
CA ALA A 172 15.01 7.03 21.55
C ALA A 172 14.98 8.21 20.57
N ASP A 173 14.93 9.46 21.05
CA ASP A 173 14.98 10.67 20.23
C ASP A 173 16.22 10.68 19.31
N LYS A 174 17.41 10.38 19.88
CA LYS A 174 18.65 10.31 19.09
C LYS A 174 18.65 9.17 18.06
N MET A 175 18.00 8.05 18.36
CA MET A 175 17.88 6.95 17.41
C MET A 175 16.89 7.29 16.31
N GLN A 176 15.77 7.93 16.65
CA GLN A 176 14.81 8.43 15.68
C GLN A 176 15.47 9.37 14.67
N ASP A 177 16.20 10.40 15.14
CA ASP A 177 16.93 11.34 14.26
C ASP A 177 17.89 10.61 13.32
N ARG A 178 18.57 9.57 13.82
CA ARG A 178 19.49 8.77 13.00
C ARG A 178 18.79 7.91 11.97
N PHE A 179 17.67 7.29 12.33
CA PHE A 179 16.88 6.49 11.39
C PHE A 179 16.28 7.38 10.30
N GLU A 180 15.73 8.53 10.65
CA GLU A 180 15.15 9.48 9.69
C GLU A 180 16.22 10.12 8.78
N SER A 181 17.48 10.12 9.20
CA SER A 181 18.58 10.56 8.33
C SER A 181 18.97 9.56 7.24
N LEU A 182 18.47 8.33 7.29
CA LEU A 182 18.66 7.31 6.25
C LEU A 182 17.61 7.54 5.15
N GLY A 183 18.06 7.65 3.91
CA GLY A 183 17.17 7.93 2.76
C GLY A 183 16.14 6.84 2.47
N GLU A 184 16.33 5.63 3.02
CA GLU A 184 15.43 4.50 2.89
C GLU A 184 14.34 4.44 3.98
N VAL A 185 14.46 5.26 5.04
CA VAL A 185 13.49 5.32 6.14
C VAL A 185 12.56 6.50 5.92
N ASN A 186 11.29 6.21 5.69
CA ASN A 186 10.27 7.24 5.46
C ASN A 186 9.86 7.93 6.76
N ARG A 187 9.72 7.17 7.87
CA ARG A 187 9.27 7.67 9.16
C ARG A 187 9.74 6.77 10.30
N ALA A 188 10.08 7.37 11.43
CA ALA A 188 10.31 6.65 12.69
C ALA A 188 9.47 7.30 13.80
N GLU A 189 8.76 6.47 14.58
CA GLU A 189 7.91 6.95 15.69
C GLU A 189 8.33 6.31 17.01
N ILE A 190 8.30 7.12 18.06
CA ILE A 190 8.58 6.67 19.43
C ILE A 190 7.24 6.38 20.11
N VAL A 191 7.05 5.13 20.56
CA VAL A 191 5.85 4.68 21.25
C VAL A 191 6.20 4.30 22.69
N GLY A 192 5.34 4.67 23.66
CA GLY A 192 5.50 4.30 25.06
C GLY A 192 6.46 5.14 25.88
N ALA A 193 7.01 6.23 25.31
CA ALA A 193 7.79 7.18 26.08
C ALA A 193 6.89 8.12 26.92
N PRO A 194 7.29 8.49 28.17
CA PRO A 194 6.52 9.43 28.96
C PRO A 194 6.47 10.80 28.28
N GLU A 195 5.27 11.36 28.12
CA GLU A 195 5.11 12.74 27.70
C GLU A 195 5.58 13.69 28.81
N ARG A 196 6.20 14.81 28.42
CA ARG A 196 6.45 15.89 29.38
C ARG A 196 5.10 16.50 29.72
N GLY A 197 4.56 16.18 30.90
CA GLY A 197 3.48 16.95 31.47
C GLY A 197 3.90 18.44 31.53
N PRO A 198 2.95 19.40 31.41
CA PRO A 198 3.27 20.79 31.63
C PRO A 198 3.92 20.90 32.99
N ALA A 199 5.12 21.52 33.03
CA ALA A 199 5.78 21.80 34.28
C ALA A 199 4.87 22.74 35.09
N CYS A 200 4.36 22.25 36.25
CA CYS A 200 3.68 23.07 37.23
C CYS A 200 4.66 24.02 37.91
#